data_8421d09863173911cbb0724847507c54
#
_entry.id   8421d09863173911cbb0724847507c54
#
_cell.length_a   1.000
_cell.length_b   1.000
_cell.length_c   1.000
_cell.angle_alpha   90.00
_cell.angle_beta   90.00
_cell.angle_gamma   90.00
#
_symmetry.space_group_name_H-M   'P 1'
#
loop_
_entity.id
_entity.type
_entity.pdbx_description
1 polymer ?
#
loop_
_entity_poly.entity_id
_entity_poly.type
_entity_poly.pdbx_seq_one_letter_code
_entity_poly.pdbx_strand_id
1 'polypeptide(L)'
;VLHTERNILIRERTACANSMRPVLAEFGIIMPRTLSQLYKKIPEILEEYDNELSPFVRCSVARQLEHLQGVEDQITLIEQELSRWAETQPACQRVMKVPGVGLMTATYLVASVGNGQQFHSAKQFAAWLGESSQVAVSSDWAESAKEVTAISVIFWSMVRGQLQPLLRDTKTICRGFTGC
;
A
#
# COMPACT_ATOMS: atom_id res chain seq x y z
N VAL A 1 -3.78 -11.84 -7.19
CA VAL A 1 -5.20 -11.76 -6.80
C VAL A 1 -5.35 -10.88 -5.56
N LEU A 2 -4.84 -11.23 -4.36
CA LEU A 2 -5.00 -10.47 -3.11
C LEU A 2 -4.59 -8.99 -3.21
N HIS A 3 -3.48 -8.67 -3.86
CA HIS A 3 -3.06 -7.27 -4.07
C HIS A 3 -4.04 -6.47 -4.92
N THR A 4 -4.61 -7.09 -5.96
CA THR A 4 -5.61 -6.45 -6.81
C THR A 4 -6.90 -6.19 -6.03
N GLU A 5 -7.35 -7.17 -5.27
CA GLU A 5 -8.52 -7.08 -4.40
C GLU A 5 -8.34 -5.97 -3.35
N ARG A 6 -7.22 -5.96 -2.64
CA ARG A 6 -6.88 -4.89 -1.70
C ARG A 6 -6.92 -3.50 -2.36
N ASN A 7 -6.38 -3.35 -3.56
CA ASN A 7 -6.37 -2.07 -4.27
C ASN A 7 -7.80 -1.61 -4.67
N ILE A 8 -8.68 -2.54 -5.02
CA ILE A 8 -10.09 -2.25 -5.28
C ILE A 8 -10.76 -1.73 -4.01
N LEU A 9 -10.60 -2.43 -2.89
CA LEU A 9 -11.17 -2.04 -1.60
C LEU A 9 -10.63 -0.68 -1.09
N ILE A 10 -9.34 -0.37 -1.31
CA ILE A 10 -8.79 0.96 -0.97
C ILE A 10 -9.45 2.08 -1.79
N ARG A 11 -9.71 1.84 -3.08
CA ARG A 11 -10.42 2.81 -3.92
C ARG A 11 -11.87 2.98 -3.48
N GLU A 12 -12.54 1.88 -3.16
CA GLU A 12 -13.91 1.88 -2.64
C GLU A 12 -14.00 2.62 -1.31
N ARG A 13 -13.09 2.35 -0.37
CA ARG A 13 -12.95 3.08 0.90
C ARG A 13 -12.84 4.58 0.69
N THR A 14 -11.96 4.98 -0.22
CA THR A 14 -11.73 6.40 -0.52
C THR A 14 -12.95 7.04 -1.18
N ALA A 15 -13.60 6.35 -2.10
CA ALA A 15 -14.81 6.82 -2.77
C ALA A 15 -15.96 6.98 -1.77
N CYS A 16 -16.17 5.99 -0.89
CA CYS A 16 -17.19 6.04 0.14
C CYS A 16 -16.98 7.20 1.12
N ALA A 17 -15.74 7.38 1.62
CA ALA A 17 -15.41 8.52 2.48
C ALA A 17 -15.60 9.87 1.79
N ASN A 18 -15.28 9.95 0.49
CA ASN A 18 -15.44 11.17 -0.28
C ASN A 18 -16.90 11.46 -0.63
N SER A 19 -17.77 10.46 -0.74
CA SER A 19 -19.20 10.67 -1.01
C SER A 19 -19.95 11.24 0.21
N MET A 20 -19.54 10.90 1.42
CA MET A 20 -20.18 11.41 2.64
C MET A 20 -19.89 12.90 2.90
N ARG A 21 -18.69 13.37 2.52
CA ARG A 21 -18.26 14.75 2.80
C ARG A 21 -19.13 15.82 2.15
N PRO A 22 -19.44 15.79 0.84
CA PRO A 22 -20.31 16.78 0.22
C PRO A 22 -21.72 16.73 0.77
N VAL A 23 -22.27 15.53 1.05
CA VAL A 23 -23.60 15.40 1.64
C VAL A 23 -23.69 16.11 2.97
N LEU A 24 -22.72 15.93 3.85
CA LEU A 24 -22.68 16.60 5.15
C LEU A 24 -22.41 18.11 5.02
N ALA A 25 -21.62 18.52 4.01
CA ALA A 25 -21.34 19.93 3.77
C ALA A 25 -22.59 20.72 3.33
N GLU A 26 -23.57 20.10 2.66
CA GLU A 26 -24.86 20.71 2.32
C GLU A 26 -25.64 21.12 3.58
N PHE A 27 -25.41 20.45 4.70
CA PHE A 27 -26.00 20.79 6.01
C PHE A 27 -25.07 21.63 6.91
N GLY A 28 -24.05 22.27 6.31
CA GLY A 28 -23.09 23.10 7.05
C GLY A 28 -22.05 22.33 7.86
N ILE A 29 -22.02 21.01 7.78
CA ILE A 29 -21.10 20.16 8.54
C ILE A 29 -19.83 19.90 7.73
N ILE A 30 -18.74 20.58 8.11
CA ILE A 30 -17.44 20.43 7.45
C ILE A 30 -16.67 19.24 8.03
N MET A 31 -16.43 18.24 7.19
CA MET A 31 -15.69 17.04 7.56
C MET A 31 -14.18 17.15 7.26
N PRO A 32 -13.33 16.67 8.19
CA PRO A 32 -11.90 16.64 7.96
C PRO A 32 -11.51 15.65 6.85
N ARG A 33 -10.32 15.86 6.27
CA ARG A 33 -9.82 15.03 5.16
C ARG A 33 -9.39 13.62 5.59
N THR A 34 -8.97 13.46 6.85
CA THR A 34 -8.43 12.20 7.35
C THR A 34 -9.55 11.20 7.70
N LEU A 35 -9.36 9.93 7.34
CA LEU A 35 -10.30 8.85 7.66
C LEU A 35 -10.48 8.67 9.17
N SER A 36 -9.39 8.72 9.93
CA SER A 36 -9.42 8.57 11.38
C SER A 36 -10.32 9.59 12.07
N GLN A 37 -10.32 10.83 11.59
CA GLN A 37 -11.21 11.88 12.14
C GLN A 37 -12.65 11.72 11.64
N LEU A 38 -12.84 11.18 10.43
CA LEU A 38 -14.16 10.89 9.88
C LEU A 38 -14.86 9.83 10.75
N TYR A 39 -14.17 8.74 11.07
CA TYR A 39 -14.71 7.70 11.97
C TYR A 39 -15.09 8.20 13.36
N LYS A 40 -14.41 9.21 13.88
CA LYS A 40 -14.73 9.81 15.18
C LYS A 40 -15.90 10.79 15.11
N LYS A 41 -15.90 11.66 14.09
CA LYS A 41 -16.89 12.74 14.00
C LYS A 41 -18.25 12.29 13.48
N ILE A 42 -18.35 11.31 12.61
CA ILE A 42 -19.67 10.90 12.07
C ILE A 42 -20.60 10.38 13.18
N PRO A 43 -20.19 9.49 14.09
CA PRO A 43 -21.04 9.08 15.19
C PRO A 43 -21.50 10.27 16.05
N GLU A 44 -20.61 11.21 16.42
CA GLU A 44 -20.94 12.41 17.18
C GLU A 44 -22.02 13.23 16.45
N ILE A 45 -21.88 13.46 15.15
CA ILE A 45 -22.84 14.19 14.32
C ILE A 45 -24.19 13.47 14.24
N LEU A 46 -24.19 12.15 14.19
CA LEU A 46 -25.41 11.36 14.14
C LEU A 46 -26.17 11.35 15.46
N GLU A 47 -25.48 11.50 16.60
CA GLU A 47 -26.06 11.59 17.95
C GLU A 47 -26.55 13.01 18.26
N GLU A 48 -26.01 14.04 17.61
CA GLU A 48 -26.39 15.43 17.84
C GLU A 48 -27.75 15.75 17.20
N TYR A 49 -28.77 15.97 18.02
CA TYR A 49 -30.14 16.23 17.55
C TYR A 49 -30.37 17.67 17.08
N ASP A 50 -29.54 18.61 17.50
CA ASP A 50 -29.66 20.04 17.16
C ASP A 50 -29.19 20.39 15.75
N ASN A 51 -28.56 19.46 15.04
CA ASN A 51 -28.16 19.67 13.66
C ASN A 51 -29.36 19.50 12.70
N GLU A 52 -29.34 20.24 11.57
CA GLU A 52 -30.42 20.28 10.57
C GLU A 52 -30.52 18.98 9.72
N LEU A 53 -29.84 17.89 10.09
CA LEU A 53 -29.89 16.63 9.34
C LEU A 53 -31.28 15.98 9.40
N SER A 54 -31.88 15.76 8.25
CA SER A 54 -33.14 15.01 8.20
C SER A 54 -32.91 13.55 8.61
N PRO A 55 -33.96 12.87 9.16
CA PRO A 55 -33.86 11.46 9.55
C PRO A 55 -33.38 10.56 8.40
N PHE A 56 -33.77 10.87 7.17
CA PHE A 56 -33.37 10.13 5.98
C PHE A 56 -31.86 10.25 5.71
N VAL A 57 -31.31 11.45 5.82
CA VAL A 57 -29.87 11.70 5.64
C VAL A 57 -29.07 11.04 6.76
N ARG A 58 -29.53 11.09 8.02
CA ARG A 58 -28.90 10.38 9.14
C ARG A 58 -28.82 8.87 8.87
N CYS A 59 -29.91 8.25 8.48
CA CYS A 59 -29.91 6.82 8.13
C CYS A 59 -28.99 6.50 6.93
N SER A 60 -28.93 7.39 5.94
CA SER A 60 -28.05 7.19 4.79
C SER A 60 -26.57 7.28 5.19
N VAL A 61 -26.18 8.28 5.97
CA VAL A 61 -24.80 8.46 6.44
C VAL A 61 -24.40 7.33 7.39
N ALA A 62 -25.28 6.90 8.30
CA ALA A 62 -25.03 5.76 9.18
C ALA A 62 -24.73 4.49 8.40
N ARG A 63 -25.52 4.18 7.38
CA ARG A 63 -25.33 3.02 6.50
C ARG A 63 -24.03 3.08 5.68
N GLN A 64 -23.67 4.30 5.23
CA GLN A 64 -22.39 4.49 4.52
C GLN A 64 -21.19 4.32 5.47
N LEU A 65 -21.32 4.74 6.73
CA LEU A 65 -20.29 4.52 7.74
C LEU A 65 -20.10 3.04 8.05
N GLU A 66 -21.18 2.29 8.21
CA GLU A 66 -21.16 0.84 8.43
C GLU A 66 -20.51 0.11 7.23
N HIS A 67 -20.88 0.50 6.00
CA HIS A 67 -20.25 -0.03 4.80
C HIS A 67 -18.74 0.28 4.76
N LEU A 68 -18.34 1.51 5.10
CA LEU A 68 -16.94 1.92 5.16
C LEU A 68 -16.14 1.10 6.19
N GLN A 69 -16.72 0.80 7.35
CA GLN A 69 -16.13 -0.08 8.36
C GLN A 69 -15.94 -1.50 7.82
N GLY A 70 -16.96 -2.05 7.16
CA GLY A 70 -16.87 -3.38 6.55
C GLY A 70 -15.76 -3.47 5.49
N VAL A 71 -15.58 -2.43 4.68
CA VAL A 71 -14.47 -2.36 3.70
C VAL A 71 -13.10 -2.33 4.40
N GLU A 72 -12.96 -1.59 5.50
CA GLU A 72 -11.71 -1.53 6.28
C GLU A 72 -11.38 -2.89 6.92
N ASP A 73 -12.39 -3.60 7.43
CA ASP A 73 -12.22 -4.94 7.99
C ASP A 73 -11.74 -5.93 6.90
N GLN A 74 -12.31 -5.86 5.69
CA GLN A 74 -11.85 -6.69 4.57
C GLN A 74 -10.40 -6.37 4.16
N ILE A 75 -10.01 -5.10 4.11
CA ILE A 75 -8.61 -4.70 3.85
C ILE A 75 -7.70 -5.31 4.91
N THR A 76 -8.08 -5.22 6.18
CA THR A 76 -7.31 -5.76 7.30
C THR A 76 -7.14 -7.28 7.19
N LEU A 77 -8.19 -8.01 6.82
CA LEU A 77 -8.13 -9.46 6.61
C LEU A 77 -7.15 -9.82 5.48
N ILE A 78 -7.22 -9.14 4.35
CA ILE A 78 -6.30 -9.36 3.23
C ILE A 78 -4.85 -9.07 3.65
N GLU A 79 -4.61 -8.00 4.41
CA GLU A 79 -3.28 -7.66 4.91
C GLU A 79 -2.73 -8.71 5.87
N GLN A 80 -3.59 -9.29 6.71
CA GLN A 80 -3.22 -10.43 7.59
C GLN A 80 -2.90 -11.68 6.78
N GLU A 81 -3.65 -11.99 5.74
CA GLU A 81 -3.36 -13.12 4.85
C GLU A 81 -2.03 -12.95 4.13
N LEU A 82 -1.75 -11.75 3.62
CA LEU A 82 -0.48 -11.42 2.99
C LEU A 82 0.70 -11.53 4.00
N SER A 83 0.48 -11.13 5.25
CA SER A 83 1.49 -11.27 6.32
C SER A 83 1.81 -12.73 6.60
N ARG A 84 0.78 -13.57 6.79
CA ARG A 84 0.96 -15.01 7.00
C ARG A 84 1.67 -15.68 5.83
N TRP A 85 1.29 -15.31 4.60
CA TRP A 85 1.96 -15.83 3.42
C TRP A 85 3.43 -15.39 3.36
N ALA A 86 3.75 -14.15 3.67
CA ALA A 86 5.12 -13.64 3.68
C ALA A 86 6.01 -14.36 4.70
N GLU A 87 5.46 -14.76 5.84
CA GLU A 87 6.18 -15.54 6.87
C GLU A 87 6.59 -16.93 6.36
N THR A 88 5.77 -17.53 5.50
CA THR A 88 6.06 -18.83 4.89
C THR A 88 7.05 -18.76 3.72
N GLN A 89 7.30 -17.55 3.19
CA GLN A 89 8.15 -17.35 2.01
C GLN A 89 9.52 -16.78 2.37
N PRO A 90 10.61 -17.59 2.31
CA PRO A 90 11.96 -17.08 2.61
C PRO A 90 12.40 -15.94 1.67
N ALA A 91 11.85 -15.89 0.46
CA ALA A 91 12.10 -14.80 -0.49
C ALA A 91 11.56 -13.47 0.04
N CYS A 92 10.31 -13.44 0.56
CA CYS A 92 9.73 -12.23 1.15
C CYS A 92 10.54 -11.73 2.34
N GLN A 93 10.94 -12.62 3.23
CA GLN A 93 11.75 -12.26 4.41
C GLN A 93 13.12 -11.66 4.03
N ARG A 94 13.71 -12.14 2.93
CA ARG A 94 14.96 -11.57 2.41
C ARG A 94 14.75 -10.19 1.81
N VAL A 95 13.70 -10.01 1.02
CA VAL A 95 13.37 -8.74 0.37
C VAL A 95 13.02 -7.66 1.42
N MET A 96 12.31 -8.03 2.48
CA MET A 96 11.99 -7.10 3.59
C MET A 96 13.20 -6.61 4.39
N LYS A 97 14.38 -7.24 4.25
CA LYS A 97 15.64 -6.73 4.85
C LYS A 97 16.18 -5.48 4.13
N VAL A 98 15.67 -5.19 2.95
CA VAL A 98 16.07 -4.00 2.18
C VAL A 98 15.40 -2.78 2.81
N PRO A 99 16.16 -1.74 3.19
CA PRO A 99 15.57 -0.50 3.70
C PRO A 99 14.54 0.08 2.72
N GLY A 100 13.39 0.51 3.23
CA GLY A 100 12.29 1.04 2.42
C GLY A 100 11.34 -0.02 1.83
N VAL A 101 11.64 -1.31 1.90
CA VAL A 101 10.75 -2.37 1.42
C VAL A 101 9.89 -2.90 2.57
N GLY A 102 8.61 -2.55 2.54
CA GLY A 102 7.61 -3.08 3.47
C GLY A 102 7.00 -4.40 3.00
N LEU A 103 6.13 -4.96 3.86
CA LEU A 103 5.41 -6.21 3.63
C LEU A 103 4.69 -6.23 2.27
N MET A 104 3.93 -5.17 1.97
CA MET A 104 3.13 -5.08 0.74
C MET A 104 4.01 -5.11 -0.51
N THR A 105 5.12 -4.36 -0.50
CA THR A 105 6.07 -4.32 -1.62
C THR A 105 6.77 -5.67 -1.78
N ALA A 106 7.21 -6.28 -0.69
CA ALA A 106 7.90 -7.57 -0.72
C ALA A 106 7.00 -8.69 -1.28
N THR A 107 5.77 -8.78 -0.78
CA THR A 107 4.80 -9.80 -1.22
C THR A 107 4.39 -9.59 -2.67
N TYR A 108 4.19 -8.34 -3.10
CA TYR A 108 3.90 -8.02 -4.50
C TYR A 108 5.05 -8.42 -5.43
N LEU A 109 6.29 -8.05 -5.09
CA LEU A 109 7.47 -8.39 -5.87
C LEU A 109 7.64 -9.90 -6.01
N VAL A 110 7.60 -10.63 -4.90
CA VAL A 110 7.77 -12.10 -4.92
C VAL A 110 6.66 -12.78 -5.70
N ALA A 111 5.41 -12.33 -5.56
CA ALA A 111 4.28 -12.86 -6.31
C ALA A 111 4.36 -12.57 -7.82
N SER A 112 4.89 -11.40 -8.20
CA SER A 112 4.97 -10.97 -9.60
C SER A 112 6.18 -11.57 -10.32
N VAL A 113 7.29 -11.74 -9.62
CA VAL A 113 8.57 -12.21 -10.20
C VAL A 113 8.68 -13.73 -10.18
N GLY A 114 8.04 -14.39 -9.21
CA GLY A 114 8.16 -15.83 -9.03
C GLY A 114 9.63 -16.24 -8.79
N ASN A 115 10.15 -17.13 -9.63
CA ASN A 115 11.54 -17.62 -9.53
C ASN A 115 12.58 -16.71 -10.22
N GLY A 116 12.15 -15.63 -10.86
CA GLY A 116 13.02 -14.63 -11.51
C GLY A 116 13.83 -15.12 -12.72
N GLN A 117 13.60 -16.35 -13.20
CA GLN A 117 14.36 -16.92 -14.32
C GLN A 117 14.16 -16.19 -15.66
N GLN A 118 13.08 -15.43 -15.76
CA GLN A 118 12.77 -14.61 -16.94
C GLN A 118 13.71 -13.42 -17.13
N PHE A 119 14.47 -13.04 -16.09
CA PHE A 119 15.38 -11.92 -16.17
C PHE A 119 16.83 -12.41 -16.31
N HIS A 120 17.55 -11.89 -17.30
CA HIS A 120 18.95 -12.23 -17.52
C HIS A 120 19.94 -11.32 -16.79
N SER A 121 19.48 -10.12 -16.36
CA SER A 121 20.30 -9.13 -15.66
C SER A 121 19.50 -8.29 -14.68
N ALA A 122 20.17 -7.70 -13.68
CA ALA A 122 19.59 -6.74 -12.74
C ALA A 122 19.02 -5.51 -13.46
N LYS A 123 19.65 -5.09 -14.57
CA LYS A 123 19.18 -3.96 -15.38
C LYS A 123 17.84 -4.26 -16.06
N GLN A 124 17.66 -5.47 -16.58
CA GLN A 124 16.39 -5.90 -17.16
C GLN A 124 15.28 -5.97 -16.10
N PHE A 125 15.60 -6.46 -14.91
CA PHE A 125 14.66 -6.47 -13.80
C PHE A 125 14.28 -5.05 -13.35
N ALA A 126 15.25 -4.14 -13.26
CA ALA A 126 14.99 -2.73 -12.92
C ALA A 126 14.08 -2.03 -13.95
N ALA A 127 14.30 -2.27 -15.25
CA ALA A 127 13.46 -1.74 -16.31
C ALA A 127 12.03 -2.28 -16.21
N TRP A 128 11.87 -3.58 -15.98
CA TRP A 128 10.56 -4.20 -15.77
C TRP A 128 9.84 -3.65 -14.53
N LEU A 129 10.54 -3.42 -13.43
CA LEU A 129 9.99 -2.78 -12.24
C LEU A 129 9.50 -1.35 -12.55
N GLY A 130 10.27 -0.57 -13.30
CA GLY A 130 9.89 0.77 -13.71
C GLY A 130 8.61 0.80 -14.56
N GLU A 131 8.46 -0.14 -15.48
CA GLU A 131 7.25 -0.27 -16.30
C GLU A 131 6.05 -0.81 -15.50
N SER A 132 6.26 -1.82 -14.67
CA SER A 132 5.19 -2.44 -13.87
C SER A 132 4.68 -1.55 -12.74
N SER A 133 5.52 -0.67 -12.21
CA SER A 133 5.14 0.25 -11.14
C SER A 133 4.14 1.32 -11.59
N GLN A 134 4.11 1.68 -12.87
CA GLN A 134 3.11 2.59 -13.42
C GLN A 134 1.68 2.02 -13.36
N VAL A 135 1.56 0.71 -13.30
CA VAL A 135 0.26 0.01 -13.27
C VAL A 135 -0.25 -0.26 -11.85
N ALA A 136 0.64 -0.40 -10.88
CA ALA A 136 0.32 -0.99 -9.58
C ALA A 136 0.43 -0.04 -8.37
N VAL A 137 1.11 1.08 -8.46
CA VAL A 137 1.41 1.93 -7.30
C VAL A 137 1.19 3.40 -7.60
N SER A 138 0.53 4.11 -6.68
CA SER A 138 0.39 5.56 -6.71
C SER A 138 1.75 6.25 -6.86
N SER A 139 1.75 7.41 -7.50
CA SER A 139 2.86 8.23 -7.96
C SER A 139 4.01 8.51 -6.95
N ASP A 140 3.83 8.18 -5.69
CA ASP A 140 4.78 8.57 -4.63
C ASP A 140 6.06 7.75 -4.55
N TRP A 141 6.12 6.55 -5.17
CA TRP A 141 7.37 5.79 -5.17
C TRP A 141 8.16 5.83 -6.48
N ALA A 142 7.62 6.46 -7.51
CA ALA A 142 8.37 6.73 -8.74
C ALA A 142 9.51 7.75 -8.53
N GLU A 143 9.52 8.48 -7.41
CA GLU A 143 10.55 9.45 -7.06
C GLU A 143 11.85 8.82 -6.54
N SER A 144 11.83 7.55 -6.17
CA SER A 144 13.00 6.80 -5.70
C SER A 144 13.63 5.90 -6.76
N ALA A 145 13.90 6.43 -7.95
CA ALA A 145 14.63 5.66 -9.00
C ALA A 145 15.96 5.07 -8.49
N LYS A 146 16.59 5.69 -7.50
CA LYS A 146 17.79 5.18 -6.80
C LYS A 146 17.50 3.96 -5.92
N GLU A 147 16.34 3.96 -5.23
CA GLU A 147 15.90 2.82 -4.42
C GLU A 147 15.50 1.63 -5.28
N VAL A 148 14.80 1.87 -6.40
CA VAL A 148 14.46 0.81 -7.38
C VAL A 148 15.72 0.12 -7.91
N THR A 149 16.80 0.86 -8.15
CA THR A 149 18.07 0.27 -8.60
C THR A 149 18.71 -0.55 -7.50
N ALA A 150 18.69 -0.09 -6.24
CA ALA A 150 19.22 -0.84 -5.11
C ALA A 150 18.40 -2.12 -4.85
N ILE A 151 17.07 -2.02 -4.87
CA ILE A 151 16.15 -3.17 -4.74
C ILE A 151 16.40 -4.17 -5.87
N SER A 152 16.59 -3.71 -7.11
CA SER A 152 16.81 -4.58 -8.27
C SER A 152 18.13 -5.33 -8.19
N VAL A 153 19.21 -4.69 -7.73
CA VAL A 153 20.52 -5.34 -7.56
C VAL A 153 20.47 -6.37 -6.43
N ILE A 154 19.85 -6.04 -5.31
CA ILE A 154 19.73 -6.94 -4.17
C ILE A 154 18.84 -8.13 -4.51
N PHE A 155 17.68 -7.89 -5.14
CA PHE A 155 16.76 -8.94 -5.56
C PHE A 155 17.41 -9.86 -6.60
N TRP A 156 18.12 -9.30 -7.58
CA TRP A 156 18.82 -10.08 -8.61
C TRP A 156 19.90 -11.00 -8.03
N SER A 157 20.67 -10.50 -7.07
CA SER A 157 21.68 -11.32 -6.40
C SER A 157 21.06 -12.40 -5.50
N MET A 158 19.85 -12.15 -4.97
CA MET A 158 19.07 -13.17 -4.25
C MET A 158 18.59 -14.31 -5.15
N VAL A 159 18.04 -13.98 -6.31
CA VAL A 159 17.50 -14.94 -7.26
C VAL A 159 18.60 -15.87 -7.75
N ARG A 160 19.82 -15.38 -7.93
CA ARG A 160 20.98 -16.18 -8.37
C ARG A 160 21.75 -16.89 -7.26
N GLY A 161 21.33 -16.80 -6.00
CA GLY A 161 21.99 -17.51 -4.90
C GLY A 161 23.40 -16.99 -4.55
N GLN A 162 23.81 -15.82 -5.06
CA GLN A 162 25.17 -15.28 -4.93
C GLN A 162 25.36 -14.29 -3.76
N LEU A 163 24.41 -14.18 -2.83
CA LEU A 163 24.40 -13.10 -1.82
C LEU A 163 24.97 -13.47 -0.45
N GLN A 164 25.91 -14.41 -0.34
CA GLN A 164 26.55 -14.60 0.97
C GLN A 164 27.58 -13.49 1.34
N PRO A 165 28.31 -12.80 0.44
CA PRO A 165 29.32 -11.82 0.87
C PRO A 165 28.86 -10.37 1.01
N LEU A 166 27.80 -9.92 0.31
CA LEU A 166 27.48 -8.49 0.17
C LEU A 166 26.66 -7.86 1.30
N LEU A 167 26.07 -8.67 2.20
CA LEU A 167 25.32 -8.17 3.36
C LEU A 167 26.22 -7.73 4.52
N ARG A 168 27.55 -7.90 4.43
CA ARG A 168 28.49 -7.41 5.46
C ARG A 168 28.80 -5.91 5.35
N ASP A 169 28.50 -5.25 4.24
CA ASP A 169 28.90 -3.88 4.01
C ASP A 169 27.81 -2.99 3.39
N THR A 170 26.69 -2.85 4.11
CA THR A 170 25.63 -1.87 3.76
C THR A 170 26.14 -0.42 3.80
N LYS A 171 27.28 -0.16 4.46
CA LYS A 171 27.92 1.16 4.47
C LYS A 171 28.70 1.48 3.19
N THR A 172 29.13 0.49 2.44
CA THR A 172 29.93 0.69 1.22
C THR A 172 29.03 0.98 0.00
N ILE A 173 27.81 0.43 -0.03
CA ILE A 173 26.87 0.68 -1.14
C ILE A 173 26.37 2.13 -1.13
N CYS A 174 26.19 2.75 0.06
CA CYS A 174 25.80 4.16 0.14
C CYS A 174 26.91 5.14 -0.21
N ARG A 175 28.19 4.74 -0.14
CA ARG A 175 29.32 5.61 -0.48
C ARG A 175 29.65 5.68 -1.98
N GLY A 176 29.22 4.72 -2.77
CA GLY A 176 29.46 4.68 -4.22
C GLY A 176 28.57 5.61 -5.04
N PHE A 177 27.52 6.20 -4.46
CA PHE A 177 26.54 7.02 -5.16
C PHE A 177 26.63 8.53 -4.90
N THR A 178 27.62 8.99 -4.15
CA THR A 178 27.85 10.43 -3.90
C THR A 178 28.94 11.04 -4.76
N GLY A 179 29.37 10.39 -5.82
CA GLY A 179 30.42 10.87 -6.71
C GLY A 179 29.97 10.80 -8.18
N CYS A 180 29.14 11.73 -8.60
CA CYS A 180 29.08 12.42 -9.91
C CYS A 180 28.01 13.50 -9.84
#